data_c3f0e861eadbf441338204b989b41a2f
#
_entry.id   c3f0e861eadbf441338204b989b41a2f
#
_cell.length_a   1.000
_cell.length_b   1.000
_cell.length_c   1.000
_cell.angle_alpha   90.00
_cell.angle_beta   90.00
_cell.angle_gamma   90.00
#
_symmetry.space_group_name_H-M   'P 1'
#
loop_
_entity.id
_entity.type
_entity.pdbx_description
1 polymer ?
#
loop_
_entity_poly.entity_id
_entity_poly.type
_entity_poly.pdbx_seq_one_letter_code
_entity_poly.pdbx_strand_id
1 'polypeptide(L)'
;MTQSKTIGELKQTAYTPSSIQEELARNLRARIKSGTPTFEGLLGYEHTVIPDVERAILSGHSMNLLGLRGQAKTRLARQMTQLLDEWVPVVEGSEINDDPLAPISKYAKELIAQHGDKTPIAWLHRDDRFFEKLATPDVTVADLIGDVDPIKASNLKLSYSDEGAIHFGMIPRAHRCIFVLNELPDLQARIQVALFSILQEKEIQIRGFKLRLSIETQFVFTANPEDYTNRGSIVTPLKDRIGSQILTHYPNSTEIAKSITKQEAKISPALAEAIYIPELARDLLEQIGFEARKSEYVDAKSGVSARMSITAFENLISTAERRLLLTGEEKTSIRMADFLGVIAAI
;
A
#
# COMPACT_ATOMS: atom_id res chain seq x y z
N MET A 1 -1.61 -21.75 -19.34
CA MET A 1 -2.51 -21.27 -20.41
C MET A 1 -1.70 -20.35 -21.29
N THR A 2 -1.78 -20.51 -22.62
CA THR A 2 -1.12 -19.58 -23.55
C THR A 2 -1.87 -18.26 -23.49
N GLN A 3 -1.21 -17.19 -23.08
CA GLN A 3 -1.83 -15.86 -23.00
C GLN A 3 -2.17 -15.38 -24.41
N SER A 4 -3.36 -14.81 -24.60
CA SER A 4 -3.77 -14.19 -25.87
C SER A 4 -2.80 -13.06 -26.24
N LYS A 5 -2.50 -12.93 -27.51
CA LYS A 5 -1.57 -11.89 -28.03
C LYS A 5 -2.30 -10.75 -28.74
N THR A 6 -3.56 -10.96 -29.10
CA THR A 6 -4.38 -9.99 -29.84
C THR A 6 -5.77 -9.87 -29.23
N ILE A 7 -6.46 -8.76 -29.53
CA ILE A 7 -7.85 -8.55 -29.12
C ILE A 7 -8.77 -9.65 -29.68
N GLY A 8 -8.54 -10.11 -30.92
CA GLY A 8 -9.33 -11.17 -31.52
C GLY A 8 -9.24 -12.49 -30.77
N GLU A 9 -8.03 -12.88 -30.33
CA GLU A 9 -7.83 -14.04 -29.47
C GLU A 9 -8.49 -13.85 -28.09
N LEU A 10 -8.36 -12.66 -27.50
CA LEU A 10 -8.97 -12.34 -26.22
C LEU A 10 -10.50 -12.46 -26.24
N LYS A 11 -11.16 -11.99 -27.32
CA LYS A 11 -12.61 -12.12 -27.52
C LYS A 11 -13.10 -13.57 -27.58
N GLN A 12 -12.23 -14.52 -27.91
CA GLN A 12 -12.57 -15.95 -27.92
C GLN A 12 -12.49 -16.57 -26.52
N THR A 13 -11.96 -15.87 -25.54
CA THR A 13 -11.93 -16.29 -24.15
C THR A 13 -13.19 -15.84 -23.39
N ALA A 14 -13.32 -16.28 -22.13
CA ALA A 14 -14.37 -15.80 -21.23
C ALA A 14 -14.05 -14.46 -20.56
N TYR A 15 -13.01 -13.72 -21.03
CA TYR A 15 -12.63 -12.46 -20.46
C TYR A 15 -13.73 -11.40 -20.68
N THR A 16 -14.10 -10.71 -19.61
CA THR A 16 -15.00 -9.56 -19.62
C THR A 16 -14.37 -8.43 -18.82
N PRO A 17 -14.41 -7.19 -19.32
CA PRO A 17 -13.97 -6.04 -18.54
C PRO A 17 -14.68 -5.97 -17.21
N SER A 18 -13.96 -5.70 -16.14
CA SER A 18 -14.50 -5.47 -14.80
C SER A 18 -13.73 -4.34 -14.13
N SER A 19 -14.41 -3.55 -13.30
CA SER A 19 -13.74 -2.55 -12.49
C SER A 19 -12.83 -3.21 -11.46
N ILE A 20 -11.79 -2.50 -11.01
CA ILE A 20 -10.89 -3.01 -9.97
C ILE A 20 -11.65 -3.30 -8.67
N GLN A 21 -12.70 -2.52 -8.35
CA GLN A 21 -13.54 -2.75 -7.18
C GLN A 21 -14.31 -4.07 -7.28
N GLU A 22 -14.87 -4.37 -8.46
CA GLU A 22 -15.57 -5.63 -8.72
C GLU A 22 -14.61 -6.83 -8.68
N GLU A 23 -13.43 -6.69 -9.26
CA GLU A 23 -12.36 -7.69 -9.24
C GLU A 23 -11.96 -8.05 -7.81
N LEU A 24 -11.60 -7.03 -7.00
CA LEU A 24 -11.24 -7.21 -5.59
C LEU A 24 -12.37 -7.88 -4.79
N ALA A 25 -13.61 -7.40 -4.96
CA ALA A 25 -14.76 -7.96 -4.26
C ALA A 25 -15.09 -9.39 -4.70
N ARG A 26 -14.96 -9.72 -5.98
CA ARG A 26 -15.15 -11.07 -6.52
C ARG A 26 -14.13 -12.04 -5.89
N ASN A 27 -12.87 -11.68 -5.92
CA ASN A 27 -11.79 -12.52 -5.41
C ASN A 27 -11.83 -12.65 -3.87
N LEU A 28 -12.20 -11.58 -3.16
CA LEU A 28 -12.44 -11.63 -1.72
C LEU A 28 -13.60 -12.59 -1.36
N ARG A 29 -14.73 -12.51 -2.08
CA ARG A 29 -15.86 -13.45 -1.86
C ARG A 29 -15.42 -14.90 -2.06
N ALA A 30 -14.56 -15.17 -3.05
CA ALA A 30 -14.04 -16.52 -3.27
C ALA A 30 -13.18 -17.00 -2.11
N ARG A 31 -12.27 -16.15 -1.59
CA ARG A 31 -11.42 -16.47 -0.42
C ARG A 31 -12.25 -16.72 0.85
N ILE A 32 -13.21 -15.85 1.14
CA ILE A 32 -14.08 -16.02 2.31
C ILE A 32 -14.85 -17.35 2.21
N LYS A 33 -15.41 -17.68 1.04
CA LYS A 33 -16.14 -18.94 0.83
C LYS A 33 -15.26 -20.19 0.96
N SER A 34 -14.00 -20.11 0.58
CA SER A 34 -13.03 -21.22 0.71
C SER A 34 -12.41 -21.32 2.11
N GLY A 35 -12.66 -20.36 3.01
CA GLY A 35 -12.00 -20.27 4.31
C GLY A 35 -10.50 -19.91 4.24
N THR A 36 -10.05 -19.42 3.09
CA THR A 36 -8.65 -18.99 2.92
C THR A 36 -8.47 -17.61 3.56
N PRO A 37 -7.45 -17.40 4.43
CA PRO A 37 -7.18 -16.10 5.03
C PRO A 37 -7.01 -15.01 3.97
N THR A 38 -7.66 -13.87 4.17
CA THR A 38 -7.57 -12.73 3.25
C THR A 38 -6.19 -12.09 3.33
N PHE A 39 -5.66 -11.95 4.54
CA PHE A 39 -4.37 -11.34 4.82
C PHE A 39 -3.52 -12.27 5.68
N GLU A 40 -2.40 -12.74 5.14
CA GLU A 40 -1.50 -13.65 5.85
C GLU A 40 -0.48 -12.88 6.69
N GLY A 41 -0.23 -13.37 7.91
CA GLY A 41 0.80 -12.83 8.80
C GLY A 41 0.51 -11.42 9.32
N LEU A 42 -0.73 -10.96 9.28
CA LEU A 42 -1.20 -9.75 9.96
C LEU A 42 -1.85 -10.17 11.29
N LEU A 43 -1.01 -10.38 12.30
CA LEU A 43 -1.43 -10.91 13.59
C LEU A 43 -2.12 -9.84 14.45
N GLY A 44 -3.20 -10.23 15.14
CA GLY A 44 -3.96 -9.39 16.06
C GLY A 44 -5.01 -8.51 15.39
N TYR A 45 -5.21 -8.64 14.07
CA TYR A 45 -6.20 -7.89 13.29
C TYR A 45 -7.39 -8.75 12.86
N GLU A 46 -7.41 -10.02 13.16
CA GLU A 46 -8.35 -11.02 12.67
C GLU A 46 -9.81 -10.68 12.99
N HIS A 47 -10.06 -10.04 14.14
CA HIS A 47 -11.40 -9.70 14.64
C HIS A 47 -11.68 -8.19 14.66
N THR A 48 -10.77 -7.36 14.16
CA THR A 48 -10.87 -5.90 14.20
C THR A 48 -10.67 -5.28 12.83
N VAL A 49 -9.43 -5.04 12.43
CA VAL A 49 -9.05 -4.32 11.20
C VAL A 49 -9.39 -5.12 9.93
N ILE A 50 -9.11 -6.43 9.91
CA ILE A 50 -9.34 -7.26 8.71
C ILE A 50 -10.81 -7.27 8.31
N PRO A 51 -11.79 -7.52 9.22
CA PRO A 51 -13.21 -7.44 8.86
C PRO A 51 -13.65 -6.06 8.36
N ASP A 52 -13.06 -4.98 8.86
CA ASP A 52 -13.37 -3.62 8.39
C ASP A 52 -12.86 -3.38 6.97
N VAL A 53 -11.64 -3.85 6.67
CA VAL A 53 -11.07 -3.79 5.31
C VAL A 53 -11.87 -4.65 4.34
N GLU A 54 -12.25 -5.86 4.73
CA GLU A 54 -13.10 -6.75 3.92
C GLU A 54 -14.45 -6.09 3.59
N ARG A 55 -15.10 -5.47 4.57
CA ARG A 55 -16.34 -4.71 4.35
C ARG A 55 -16.14 -3.55 3.38
N ALA A 56 -15.04 -2.80 3.52
CA ALA A 56 -14.72 -1.70 2.62
C ALA A 56 -14.54 -2.20 1.17
N ILE A 57 -13.82 -3.30 0.97
CA ILE A 57 -13.61 -3.93 -0.35
C ILE A 57 -14.95 -4.41 -0.93
N LEU A 58 -15.77 -5.11 -0.15
CA LEU A 58 -17.08 -5.60 -0.60
C LEU A 58 -18.04 -4.48 -0.98
N SER A 59 -17.90 -3.32 -0.38
CA SER A 59 -18.69 -2.12 -0.68
C SER A 59 -18.09 -1.27 -1.81
N GLY A 60 -16.93 -1.63 -2.36
CA GLY A 60 -16.24 -0.87 -3.40
C GLY A 60 -15.73 0.50 -2.93
N HIS A 61 -15.49 0.68 -1.63
CA HIS A 61 -15.06 1.95 -1.06
C HIS A 61 -13.57 2.18 -1.22
N SER A 62 -13.19 3.42 -1.49
CA SER A 62 -11.88 3.93 -1.10
C SER A 62 -11.77 3.92 0.43
N MET A 63 -10.58 3.68 0.98
CA MET A 63 -10.42 3.55 2.42
C MET A 63 -9.29 4.41 2.96
N ASN A 64 -9.43 4.86 4.21
CA ASN A 64 -8.38 5.53 4.95
C ASN A 64 -8.02 4.72 6.19
N LEU A 65 -6.79 4.23 6.25
CA LEU A 65 -6.24 3.50 7.37
C LEU A 65 -5.69 4.50 8.40
N LEU A 66 -6.40 4.65 9.49
CA LEU A 66 -6.10 5.59 10.56
C LEU A 66 -5.37 4.88 11.70
N GLY A 67 -4.22 5.38 12.07
CA GLY A 67 -3.50 4.84 13.22
C GLY A 67 -2.05 5.28 13.28
N LEU A 68 -1.42 5.02 14.40
CA LEU A 68 -0.06 5.43 14.69
C LEU A 68 0.97 4.71 13.80
N ARG A 69 2.22 5.14 13.88
CA ARG A 69 3.32 4.53 13.12
C ARG A 69 3.57 3.09 13.57
N GLY A 70 4.00 2.24 12.62
CA GLY A 70 4.32 0.83 12.90
C GLY A 70 3.11 -0.08 13.11
N GLN A 71 1.91 0.33 12.74
CA GLN A 71 0.68 -0.47 12.80
C GLN A 71 0.36 -1.17 11.46
N ALA A 72 1.35 -1.57 10.70
CA ALA A 72 1.28 -2.37 9.48
C ALA A 72 0.33 -1.84 8.36
N LYS A 73 -0.04 -0.55 8.36
CA LYS A 73 -0.96 0.05 7.37
C LYS A 73 -0.52 -0.20 5.93
N THR A 74 0.74 0.08 5.61
CA THR A 74 1.32 -0.12 4.26
C THR A 74 1.37 -1.61 3.90
N ARG A 75 1.72 -2.49 4.86
CA ARG A 75 1.73 -3.94 4.63
C ARG A 75 0.34 -4.46 4.28
N LEU A 76 -0.67 -4.01 5.01
CA LEU A 76 -2.07 -4.35 4.76
C LEU A 76 -2.50 -3.91 3.35
N ALA A 77 -2.20 -2.65 2.99
CA ALA A 77 -2.51 -2.14 1.66
C ALA A 77 -1.79 -2.93 0.54
N ARG A 78 -0.52 -3.29 0.76
CA ARG A 78 0.25 -4.09 -0.22
C ARG A 78 -0.29 -5.50 -0.37
N GLN A 79 -0.74 -6.13 0.70
CA GLN A 79 -1.33 -7.48 0.61
C GLN A 79 -2.67 -7.52 -0.14
N MET A 80 -3.36 -6.37 -0.31
CA MET A 80 -4.54 -6.30 -1.17
C MET A 80 -4.25 -6.71 -2.62
N THR A 81 -3.00 -6.64 -3.10
CA THR A 81 -2.62 -7.15 -4.42
C THR A 81 -2.93 -8.63 -4.60
N GLN A 82 -2.94 -9.40 -3.51
CA GLN A 82 -3.29 -10.81 -3.52
C GLN A 82 -4.79 -11.07 -3.81
N LEU A 83 -5.61 -10.03 -3.77
CA LEU A 83 -7.01 -10.05 -4.17
C LEU A 83 -7.22 -9.65 -5.65
N LEU A 84 -6.16 -9.28 -6.36
CA LEU A 84 -6.19 -9.03 -7.80
C LEU A 84 -6.03 -10.35 -8.58
N ASP A 85 -6.56 -10.40 -9.78
CA ASP A 85 -6.27 -11.48 -10.73
C ASP A 85 -4.76 -11.48 -11.03
N GLU A 86 -4.17 -12.65 -11.15
CA GLU A 86 -2.72 -12.79 -11.34
C GLU A 86 -2.25 -12.04 -12.58
N TRP A 87 -3.04 -12.10 -13.66
CA TRP A 87 -2.76 -11.42 -14.92
C TRP A 87 -4.01 -10.76 -15.47
N VAL A 88 -3.87 -9.52 -15.96
CA VAL A 88 -4.93 -8.82 -16.70
C VAL A 88 -4.41 -8.34 -18.04
N PRO A 89 -5.24 -8.40 -19.11
CA PRO A 89 -4.84 -7.90 -20.41
C PRO A 89 -4.87 -6.37 -20.44
N VAL A 90 -3.91 -5.78 -21.15
CA VAL A 90 -3.83 -4.34 -21.44
C VAL A 90 -3.49 -4.14 -22.92
N VAL A 91 -3.87 -3.02 -23.47
CA VAL A 91 -3.44 -2.63 -24.83
C VAL A 91 -1.93 -2.40 -24.79
N GLU A 92 -1.18 -3.06 -25.70
CA GLU A 92 0.27 -2.95 -25.75
C GLU A 92 0.70 -1.49 -25.97
N GLY A 93 1.64 -1.00 -25.14
CA GLY A 93 2.14 0.38 -25.18
C GLY A 93 1.23 1.42 -24.53
N SER A 94 0.09 1.04 -23.95
CA SER A 94 -0.73 1.97 -23.19
C SER A 94 -0.02 2.46 -21.93
N GLU A 95 0.10 3.79 -21.77
CA GLU A 95 0.70 4.39 -20.56
C GLU A 95 -0.23 4.31 -19.33
N ILE A 96 -1.52 4.03 -19.53
CA ILE A 96 -2.55 4.01 -18.47
C ILE A 96 -3.28 2.68 -18.35
N ASN A 97 -2.65 1.58 -18.76
CA ASN A 97 -3.18 0.23 -18.62
C ASN A 97 -4.59 0.02 -19.22
N ASP A 98 -4.84 0.59 -20.42
CA ASP A 98 -6.13 0.46 -21.08
C ASP A 98 -6.60 -0.99 -21.21
N ASP A 99 -7.86 -1.23 -20.86
CA ASP A 99 -8.50 -2.51 -21.15
C ASP A 99 -8.70 -2.66 -22.66
N PRO A 100 -8.28 -3.79 -23.27
CA PRO A 100 -8.42 -3.98 -24.72
C PRO A 100 -9.86 -3.96 -25.22
N LEU A 101 -10.84 -4.31 -24.37
CA LEU A 101 -12.26 -4.31 -24.73
C LEU A 101 -13.02 -3.05 -24.26
N ALA A 102 -12.38 -2.22 -23.41
CA ALA A 102 -12.96 -0.97 -22.88
C ALA A 102 -11.90 0.15 -22.79
N PRO A 103 -11.24 0.55 -23.90
CA PRO A 103 -10.18 1.53 -23.89
C PRO A 103 -10.67 2.93 -23.57
N ILE A 104 -9.91 3.67 -22.76
CA ILE A 104 -10.25 5.04 -22.36
C ILE A 104 -9.33 6.08 -23.01
N SER A 105 -8.03 5.77 -23.23
CA SER A 105 -7.09 6.70 -23.86
C SER A 105 -7.31 6.86 -25.36
N LYS A 106 -6.91 8.01 -25.89
CA LYS A 106 -6.85 8.27 -27.32
C LYS A 106 -5.93 7.27 -28.03
N TYR A 107 -4.75 7.03 -27.44
CA TYR A 107 -3.78 6.08 -27.97
C TYR A 107 -4.39 4.70 -28.21
N ALA A 108 -4.99 4.11 -27.20
CA ALA A 108 -5.58 2.77 -27.30
C ALA A 108 -6.74 2.74 -28.29
N LYS A 109 -7.62 3.76 -28.29
CA LYS A 109 -8.73 3.86 -29.23
C LYS A 109 -8.27 3.95 -30.69
N GLU A 110 -7.24 4.76 -30.97
CA GLU A 110 -6.67 4.89 -32.31
C GLU A 110 -5.99 3.60 -32.75
N LEU A 111 -5.20 2.96 -31.87
CA LEU A 111 -4.54 1.68 -32.17
C LEU A 111 -5.56 0.59 -32.51
N ILE A 112 -6.63 0.49 -31.73
CA ILE A 112 -7.71 -0.48 -31.98
C ILE A 112 -8.46 -0.15 -33.27
N ALA A 113 -8.72 1.12 -33.55
CA ALA A 113 -9.37 1.54 -34.81
C ALA A 113 -8.52 1.17 -36.05
N GLN A 114 -7.20 1.24 -35.95
CA GLN A 114 -6.28 0.90 -37.03
C GLN A 114 -6.11 -0.61 -37.24
N HIS A 115 -6.03 -1.40 -36.18
CA HIS A 115 -5.67 -2.81 -36.26
C HIS A 115 -6.84 -3.76 -36.00
N GLY A 116 -7.97 -3.26 -35.44
CA GLY A 116 -9.14 -4.09 -35.11
C GLY A 116 -8.79 -5.28 -34.20
N ASP A 117 -9.21 -6.47 -34.60
CA ASP A 117 -8.94 -7.70 -33.82
C ASP A 117 -7.46 -8.13 -33.84
N LYS A 118 -6.63 -7.53 -34.70
CA LYS A 118 -5.18 -7.76 -34.71
C LYS A 118 -4.40 -6.85 -33.75
N THR A 119 -5.09 -5.97 -33.05
CA THR A 119 -4.44 -5.08 -32.06
C THR A 119 -3.66 -5.90 -31.03
N PRO A 120 -2.37 -5.61 -30.83
CA PRO A 120 -1.55 -6.35 -29.87
C PRO A 120 -1.95 -6.02 -28.45
N ILE A 121 -1.92 -7.03 -27.58
CA ILE A 121 -2.17 -6.90 -26.17
C ILE A 121 -0.97 -7.41 -25.36
N ALA A 122 -0.72 -6.78 -24.23
CA ALA A 122 0.23 -7.21 -23.22
C ALA A 122 -0.52 -7.71 -21.97
N TRP A 123 0.19 -8.35 -21.07
CA TRP A 123 -0.37 -8.85 -19.83
C TRP A 123 0.34 -8.21 -18.65
N LEU A 124 -0.43 -7.60 -17.76
CA LEU A 124 0.05 -6.92 -16.57
C LEU A 124 -0.12 -7.85 -15.36
N HIS A 125 0.99 -8.14 -14.68
CA HIS A 125 0.96 -8.96 -13.46
C HIS A 125 0.42 -8.15 -12.27
N ARG A 126 -0.28 -8.80 -11.34
CA ARG A 126 -0.86 -8.14 -10.17
C ARG A 126 0.16 -7.39 -9.30
N ASP A 127 1.42 -7.83 -9.24
CA ASP A 127 2.45 -7.15 -8.45
C ASP A 127 2.84 -5.79 -9.05
N ASP A 128 2.65 -5.62 -10.38
CA ASP A 128 2.85 -4.36 -11.09
C ASP A 128 1.64 -3.41 -11.00
N ARG A 129 0.53 -3.88 -10.40
CA ARG A 129 -0.71 -3.13 -10.21
C ARG A 129 -0.81 -2.48 -8.83
N PHE A 130 0.34 -2.13 -8.25
CA PHE A 130 0.44 -1.47 -6.96
C PHE A 130 1.30 -0.21 -7.07
N PHE A 131 0.69 0.94 -6.83
CA PHE A 131 1.34 2.23 -6.82
C PHE A 131 1.33 2.79 -5.40
N GLU A 132 2.45 3.34 -4.96
CA GLU A 132 2.60 3.90 -3.63
C GLU A 132 3.31 5.25 -3.71
N LYS A 133 2.78 6.26 -3.04
CA LYS A 133 3.37 7.59 -2.92
C LYS A 133 3.27 8.06 -1.48
N LEU A 134 4.36 8.59 -0.97
CA LEU A 134 4.34 9.35 0.28
C LEU A 134 3.86 10.78 -0.03
N ALA A 135 2.86 11.24 0.71
CA ALA A 135 2.41 12.62 0.66
C ALA A 135 3.47 13.49 1.36
N THR A 136 4.23 14.24 0.56
CA THR A 136 5.21 15.22 1.03
C THR A 136 4.80 16.61 0.54
N PRO A 137 5.22 17.70 1.20
CA PRO A 137 4.84 19.05 0.80
C PRO A 137 5.30 19.48 -0.60
N ASP A 138 6.29 18.79 -1.17
CA ASP A 138 6.82 19.01 -2.52
C ASP A 138 6.05 18.28 -3.63
N VAL A 139 5.15 17.36 -3.28
CA VAL A 139 4.29 16.69 -4.25
C VAL A 139 3.45 17.71 -4.99
N THR A 140 3.40 17.60 -6.32
CA THR A 140 2.65 18.50 -7.20
C THR A 140 1.42 17.84 -7.82
N VAL A 141 0.51 18.63 -8.36
CA VAL A 141 -0.62 18.12 -9.15
C VAL A 141 -0.12 17.40 -10.39
N ALA A 142 0.97 17.87 -11.00
CA ALA A 142 1.58 17.23 -12.16
C ALA A 142 2.10 15.81 -11.84
N ASP A 143 2.70 15.60 -10.66
CA ASP A 143 3.17 14.29 -10.24
C ASP A 143 2.04 13.27 -10.08
N LEU A 144 0.89 13.72 -9.57
CA LEU A 144 -0.23 12.82 -9.30
C LEU A 144 -1.17 12.68 -10.51
N ILE A 145 -1.49 13.78 -11.19
CA ILE A 145 -2.50 13.80 -12.25
C ILE A 145 -1.83 13.86 -13.62
N GLY A 146 -0.82 14.71 -13.77
CA GLY A 146 -0.14 14.95 -15.02
C GLY A 146 -0.22 16.40 -15.48
N ASP A 147 0.54 16.71 -16.51
CA ASP A 147 0.60 18.02 -17.12
C ASP A 147 1.02 17.90 -18.59
N VAL A 148 1.02 19.02 -19.31
CA VAL A 148 1.58 19.11 -20.67
C VAL A 148 3.07 18.84 -20.63
N ASP A 149 3.56 17.97 -21.51
CA ASP A 149 4.98 17.79 -21.79
C ASP A 149 5.40 18.60 -23.02
N PRO A 150 6.05 19.77 -22.85
CA PRO A 150 6.49 20.62 -23.95
C PRO A 150 7.50 19.93 -24.86
N ILE A 151 8.33 19.05 -24.31
CA ILE A 151 9.35 18.31 -25.06
C ILE A 151 8.67 17.27 -25.94
N LYS A 152 7.73 16.49 -25.36
CA LYS A 152 6.94 15.49 -26.09
C LYS A 152 6.12 16.16 -27.20
N ALA A 153 5.47 17.29 -26.92
CA ALA A 153 4.71 18.06 -27.90
C ALA A 153 5.59 18.57 -29.06
N SER A 154 6.78 19.12 -28.77
CA SER A 154 7.73 19.59 -29.78
C SER A 154 8.26 18.45 -30.63
N ASN A 155 8.68 17.34 -30.02
CA ASN A 155 9.25 16.19 -30.74
C ASN A 155 8.23 15.53 -31.67
N LEU A 156 6.98 15.44 -31.26
CA LEU A 156 5.90 14.85 -32.02
C LEU A 156 5.16 15.86 -32.93
N LYS A 157 5.56 17.14 -32.90
CA LYS A 157 4.93 18.24 -33.61
C LYS A 157 3.41 18.36 -33.34
N LEU A 158 3.04 18.10 -32.07
CA LEU A 158 1.66 18.16 -31.61
C LEU A 158 1.30 19.56 -31.08
N SER A 159 0.03 19.90 -31.13
CA SER A 159 -0.48 21.05 -30.37
C SER A 159 -0.43 20.76 -28.87
N TYR A 160 -0.20 21.80 -28.06
CA TYR A 160 -0.32 21.68 -26.59
C TYR A 160 -1.71 21.24 -26.10
N SER A 161 -2.71 21.26 -26.97
CA SER A 161 -4.06 20.75 -26.70
C SER A 161 -4.27 19.30 -27.12
N ASP A 162 -3.26 18.64 -27.69
CA ASP A 162 -3.34 17.23 -28.10
C ASP A 162 -3.06 16.30 -26.92
N GLU A 163 -3.88 15.28 -26.74
CA GLU A 163 -3.69 14.26 -25.70
C GLU A 163 -2.31 13.59 -25.78
N GLY A 164 -1.77 13.43 -26.97
CA GLY A 164 -0.41 12.91 -27.20
C GLY A 164 0.71 13.75 -26.57
N ALA A 165 0.44 15.02 -26.21
CA ALA A 165 1.39 15.89 -25.53
C ALA A 165 1.31 15.80 -23.99
N ILE A 166 0.47 14.93 -23.45
CA ILE A 166 0.31 14.76 -22.00
C ILE A 166 1.41 13.86 -21.44
N HIS A 167 1.98 14.27 -20.32
CA HIS A 167 2.67 13.40 -19.39
C HIS A 167 1.69 12.98 -18.30
N PHE A 168 1.30 11.73 -18.29
CA PHE A 168 0.40 11.19 -17.27
C PHE A 168 1.09 11.07 -15.92
N GLY A 169 0.48 11.62 -14.89
CA GLY A 169 0.92 11.44 -13.50
C GLY A 169 0.66 10.03 -12.98
N MET A 170 0.96 9.81 -11.70
CA MET A 170 0.85 8.48 -11.09
C MET A 170 -0.58 7.93 -11.07
N ILE A 171 -1.60 8.78 -10.88
CA ILE A 171 -2.99 8.31 -10.75
C ILE A 171 -3.56 7.80 -12.09
N PRO A 172 -3.44 8.51 -13.23
CA PRO A 172 -3.82 7.93 -14.52
C PRO A 172 -3.10 6.62 -14.83
N ARG A 173 -1.79 6.55 -14.55
CA ARG A 173 -0.98 5.35 -14.74
C ARG A 173 -1.39 4.20 -13.80
N ALA A 174 -2.03 4.51 -12.68
CA ALA A 174 -2.60 3.55 -11.75
C ALA A 174 -4.05 3.16 -12.12
N HIS A 175 -4.50 3.43 -13.34
CA HIS A 175 -5.78 2.89 -13.82
C HIS A 175 -5.78 1.37 -13.73
N ARG A 176 -6.87 0.80 -13.22
CA ARG A 176 -7.04 -0.64 -12.91
C ARG A 176 -6.04 -1.18 -11.88
N CYS A 177 -5.50 -0.30 -11.01
CA CYS A 177 -4.50 -0.63 -10.00
C CYS A 177 -4.91 -0.13 -8.61
N ILE A 178 -4.22 -0.62 -7.58
CA ILE A 178 -4.30 -0.09 -6.22
C ILE A 178 -3.34 1.10 -6.12
N PHE A 179 -3.84 2.24 -5.66
CA PHE A 179 -3.04 3.44 -5.42
C PHE A 179 -3.05 3.79 -3.93
N VAL A 180 -1.89 3.72 -3.31
CA VAL A 180 -1.68 4.04 -1.89
C VAL A 180 -1.07 5.41 -1.76
N LEU A 181 -1.72 6.30 -1.01
CA LEU A 181 -1.18 7.59 -0.64
C LEU A 181 -0.95 7.63 0.87
N ASN A 182 0.32 7.53 1.25
CA ASN A 182 0.73 7.52 2.65
C ASN A 182 0.80 8.94 3.22
N GLU A 183 0.45 9.09 4.50
CA GLU A 183 0.48 10.34 5.27
C GLU A 183 -0.35 11.46 4.59
N LEU A 184 -1.59 11.15 4.23
CA LEU A 184 -2.50 12.06 3.52
C LEU A 184 -2.59 13.48 4.10
N PRO A 185 -2.55 13.72 5.44
CA PRO A 185 -2.55 15.06 6.02
C PRO A 185 -1.38 15.96 5.58
N ASP A 186 -0.24 15.37 5.21
CA ASP A 186 0.96 16.13 4.77
C ASP A 186 0.79 16.69 3.34
N LEU A 187 -0.22 16.23 2.60
CA LEU A 187 -0.50 16.71 1.24
C LEU A 187 -1.11 18.11 1.26
N GLN A 188 -0.61 19.00 0.43
CA GLN A 188 -1.15 20.36 0.33
C GLN A 188 -2.66 20.36 0.03
N ALA A 189 -3.42 21.24 0.69
CA ALA A 189 -4.88 21.31 0.55
C ALA A 189 -5.37 21.43 -0.90
N ARG A 190 -4.66 22.17 -1.75
CA ARG A 190 -5.00 22.31 -3.19
C ARG A 190 -4.96 20.98 -3.95
N ILE A 191 -4.06 20.07 -3.54
CA ILE A 191 -3.92 18.75 -4.16
C ILE A 191 -5.00 17.82 -3.63
N GLN A 192 -5.30 17.90 -2.34
CA GLN A 192 -6.42 17.17 -1.74
C GLN A 192 -7.75 17.51 -2.42
N VAL A 193 -7.95 18.78 -2.85
CA VAL A 193 -9.15 19.20 -3.62
C VAL A 193 -9.18 18.53 -4.99
N ALA A 194 -8.02 18.35 -5.65
CA ALA A 194 -7.97 17.63 -6.92
C ALA A 194 -8.31 16.15 -6.75
N LEU A 195 -7.81 15.50 -5.68
CA LEU A 195 -8.18 14.12 -5.33
C LEU A 195 -9.66 13.96 -5.01
N PHE A 196 -10.28 14.94 -4.35
CA PHE A 196 -11.72 14.95 -4.10
C PHE A 196 -12.54 14.80 -5.39
N SER A 197 -12.20 15.56 -6.43
CA SER A 197 -12.89 15.47 -7.73
C SER A 197 -12.73 14.08 -8.36
N ILE A 198 -11.54 13.49 -8.26
CA ILE A 198 -11.27 12.15 -8.78
C ILE A 198 -12.10 11.09 -8.05
N LEU A 199 -12.17 11.15 -6.71
CA LEU A 199 -12.96 10.20 -5.92
C LEU A 199 -14.46 10.30 -6.19
N GLN A 200 -14.96 11.52 -6.42
CA GLN A 200 -16.38 11.76 -6.64
C GLN A 200 -16.81 11.41 -8.06
N GLU A 201 -16.11 11.96 -9.06
CA GLU A 201 -16.50 11.88 -10.47
C GLU A 201 -15.91 10.63 -11.14
N LYS A 202 -14.92 9.97 -10.53
CA LYS A 202 -14.09 8.92 -11.14
C LYS A 202 -13.45 9.35 -12.45
N GLU A 203 -13.30 10.66 -12.63
CA GLU A 203 -12.73 11.27 -13.82
C GLU A 203 -11.53 12.13 -13.46
N ILE A 204 -10.53 12.09 -14.32
CA ILE A 204 -9.39 13.00 -14.26
C ILE A 204 -9.54 14.05 -15.34
N GLN A 205 -9.42 15.31 -14.94
CA GLN A 205 -9.30 16.43 -15.86
C GLN A 205 -7.90 17.01 -15.76
N ILE A 206 -7.14 16.92 -16.85
CA ILE A 206 -5.80 17.50 -16.91
C ILE A 206 -5.95 18.97 -17.33
N ARG A 207 -5.30 19.87 -16.57
CA ARG A 207 -5.39 21.31 -16.77
C ARG A 207 -4.98 21.69 -18.20
N GLY A 208 -5.81 22.48 -18.87
CA GLY A 208 -5.58 22.91 -20.24
C GLY A 208 -6.16 22.01 -21.33
N PHE A 209 -6.61 20.80 -20.95
CA PHE A 209 -7.24 19.86 -21.89
C PHE A 209 -8.75 19.77 -21.64
N LYS A 210 -9.51 19.61 -22.72
CA LYS A 210 -10.93 19.21 -22.63
C LYS A 210 -11.13 17.72 -22.43
N LEU A 211 -10.05 17.03 -22.04
CA LEU A 211 -10.02 15.60 -21.84
C LEU A 211 -10.52 15.25 -20.45
N ARG A 212 -11.45 14.32 -20.39
CA ARG A 212 -11.88 13.63 -19.18
C ARG A 212 -11.61 12.15 -19.35
N LEU A 213 -10.82 11.60 -18.44
CA LEU A 213 -10.51 10.16 -18.42
C LEU A 213 -11.23 9.52 -17.23
N SER A 214 -12.08 8.55 -17.51
CA SER A 214 -12.73 7.75 -16.48
C SER A 214 -11.70 6.76 -15.91
N ILE A 215 -11.21 7.04 -14.72
CA ILE A 215 -10.15 6.25 -14.07
C ILE A 215 -10.76 5.34 -13.02
N GLU A 216 -10.46 4.05 -13.12
CA GLU A 216 -10.81 3.04 -12.17
C GLU A 216 -9.60 2.69 -11.30
N THR A 217 -9.54 3.22 -10.11
CA THR A 217 -8.43 3.04 -9.18
C THR A 217 -8.96 2.73 -7.79
N GLN A 218 -8.40 1.73 -7.13
CA GLN A 218 -8.68 1.46 -5.72
C GLN A 218 -7.77 2.33 -4.86
N PHE A 219 -8.32 3.40 -4.28
CA PHE A 219 -7.55 4.26 -3.40
C PHE A 219 -7.49 3.71 -1.98
N VAL A 220 -6.27 3.72 -1.43
CA VAL A 220 -6.00 3.46 -0.01
C VAL A 220 -5.17 4.63 0.52
N PHE A 221 -5.71 5.33 1.48
CA PHE A 221 -5.02 6.41 2.17
C PHE A 221 -4.50 5.92 3.52
N THR A 222 -3.41 6.49 3.98
CA THR A 222 -2.99 6.32 5.37
C THR A 222 -2.89 7.67 6.06
N ALA A 223 -3.22 7.71 7.33
CA ALA A 223 -3.07 8.89 8.15
C ALA A 223 -2.75 8.51 9.60
N ASN A 224 -1.98 9.38 10.25
CA ASN A 224 -1.78 9.31 11.68
C ASN A 224 -2.73 10.35 12.32
N PRO A 225 -3.63 9.96 13.24
CA PRO A 225 -4.55 10.89 13.90
C PRO A 225 -3.85 12.05 14.61
N GLU A 226 -2.64 11.85 15.11
CA GLU A 226 -1.88 12.87 15.82
C GLU A 226 -1.24 13.91 14.88
N ASP A 227 -1.00 13.56 13.62
CA ASP A 227 -0.43 14.48 12.64
C ASP A 227 -1.46 15.55 12.17
N TYR A 228 -2.78 15.34 12.42
CA TYR A 228 -3.83 16.31 12.06
C TYR A 228 -3.67 17.69 12.73
N THR A 229 -2.95 17.78 13.82
CA THR A 229 -2.79 19.04 14.57
C THR A 229 -1.52 19.80 14.23
N ASN A 230 -0.48 19.13 13.69
CA ASN A 230 0.86 19.69 13.55
C ASN A 230 1.35 19.87 12.11
N ARG A 231 0.89 19.03 11.17
CA ARG A 231 1.42 18.99 9.80
C ARG A 231 0.38 19.33 8.74
N GLY A 232 -0.89 19.27 9.08
CA GLY A 232 -2.00 19.52 8.18
C GLY A 232 -3.25 18.79 8.60
N SER A 233 -4.32 18.97 7.86
CA SER A 233 -5.57 18.23 8.06
C SER A 233 -6.08 17.72 6.74
N ILE A 234 -6.82 16.62 6.78
CA ILE A 234 -7.58 16.20 5.59
C ILE A 234 -8.74 17.18 5.44
N VAL A 235 -8.83 17.83 4.27
CA VAL A 235 -9.92 18.76 4.00
C VAL A 235 -11.26 18.03 4.09
N THR A 236 -12.25 18.65 4.73
CA THR A 236 -13.55 18.03 5.00
C THR A 236 -14.20 17.41 3.76
N PRO A 237 -14.21 18.06 2.57
CA PRO A 237 -14.78 17.45 1.38
C PRO A 237 -14.12 16.14 0.95
N LEU A 238 -12.79 16.02 1.11
CA LEU A 238 -12.08 14.79 0.80
C LEU A 238 -12.40 13.68 1.82
N LYS A 239 -12.37 14.02 3.11
CA LYS A 239 -12.70 13.08 4.19
C LYS A 239 -14.11 12.47 4.01
N ASP A 240 -15.06 13.28 3.58
CA ASP A 240 -16.46 12.88 3.36
C ASP A 240 -16.62 11.95 2.13
N ARG A 241 -15.65 11.96 1.20
CA ARG A 241 -15.66 11.11 -0.02
C ARG A 241 -14.87 9.81 0.12
N ILE A 242 -14.06 9.69 1.19
CA ILE A 242 -13.42 8.42 1.52
C ILE A 242 -14.47 7.57 2.23
N GLY A 243 -14.95 6.53 1.55
CA GLY A 243 -16.11 5.74 1.98
C GLY A 243 -15.91 4.97 3.29
N SER A 244 -14.67 4.58 3.64
CA SER A 244 -14.38 3.84 4.86
C SER A 244 -13.20 4.41 5.62
N GLN A 245 -13.40 4.64 6.95
CA GLN A 245 -12.36 5.04 7.89
C GLN A 245 -12.08 3.83 8.79
N ILE A 246 -10.88 3.28 8.74
CA ILE A 246 -10.51 2.04 9.42
C ILE A 246 -9.44 2.34 10.45
N LEU A 247 -9.74 2.12 11.72
CA LEU A 247 -8.82 2.34 12.81
C LEU A 247 -7.90 1.13 12.98
N THR A 248 -6.59 1.35 12.86
CA THR A 248 -5.58 0.36 13.22
C THR A 248 -5.13 0.56 14.67
N HIS A 249 -4.55 -0.46 15.27
CA HIS A 249 -4.11 -0.42 16.66
C HIS A 249 -2.81 -1.21 16.87
N TYR A 250 -2.17 -1.04 18.00
CA TYR A 250 -1.08 -1.89 18.44
C TYR A 250 -1.60 -3.24 18.95
N PRO A 251 -0.74 -4.27 19.05
CA PRO A 251 -1.13 -5.53 19.69
C PRO A 251 -1.76 -5.27 21.05
N ASN A 252 -2.84 -5.96 21.34
CA ASN A 252 -3.61 -5.82 22.58
C ASN A 252 -3.21 -6.84 23.66
N SER A 253 -2.35 -7.80 23.32
CA SER A 253 -1.79 -8.76 24.26
C SER A 253 -0.30 -9.01 24.03
N THR A 254 0.38 -9.42 25.08
CA THR A 254 1.81 -9.76 25.05
C THR A 254 2.09 -10.95 24.12
N GLU A 255 1.18 -11.91 24.04
CA GLU A 255 1.29 -13.10 23.18
C GLU A 255 1.30 -12.73 21.72
N ILE A 256 0.38 -11.82 21.31
CA ILE A 256 0.32 -11.32 19.93
C ILE A 256 1.59 -10.51 19.63
N ALA A 257 2.01 -9.64 20.55
CA ALA A 257 3.22 -8.83 20.38
C ALA A 257 4.47 -9.72 20.21
N LYS A 258 4.65 -10.75 21.05
CA LYS A 258 5.73 -11.74 20.91
C LYS A 258 5.69 -12.46 19.56
N SER A 259 4.50 -12.82 19.10
CA SER A 259 4.33 -13.50 17.82
C SER A 259 4.73 -12.60 16.65
N ILE A 260 4.36 -11.32 16.70
CA ILE A 260 4.77 -10.31 15.71
C ILE A 260 6.29 -10.12 15.74
N THR A 261 6.88 -9.91 16.91
CA THR A 261 8.33 -9.73 17.05
C THR A 261 9.11 -10.95 16.56
N LYS A 262 8.64 -12.17 16.87
CA LYS A 262 9.22 -13.42 16.36
C LYS A 262 9.15 -13.54 14.85
N GLN A 263 8.03 -13.10 14.25
CA GLN A 263 7.82 -13.14 12.79
C GLN A 263 8.69 -12.14 12.04
N GLU A 264 8.86 -10.94 12.60
CA GLU A 264 9.47 -9.81 11.90
C GLU A 264 10.97 -9.61 12.18
N ALA A 265 11.46 -10.10 13.34
CA ALA A 265 12.87 -9.96 13.70
C ALA A 265 13.78 -10.81 12.81
N LYS A 266 14.87 -10.19 12.35
CA LYS A 266 15.84 -10.83 11.48
C LYS A 266 16.97 -11.46 12.29
N ILE A 267 16.84 -12.75 12.59
CA ILE A 267 17.84 -13.52 13.33
C ILE A 267 18.39 -14.62 12.42
N SER A 268 19.71 -14.70 12.32
CA SER A 268 20.32 -15.78 11.54
C SER A 268 20.09 -17.14 12.23
N PRO A 269 19.96 -18.25 11.47
CA PRO A 269 19.81 -19.58 12.05
C PRO A 269 20.93 -19.94 13.03
N ALA A 270 22.17 -19.54 12.72
CA ALA A 270 23.32 -19.78 13.58
C ALA A 270 23.18 -19.10 14.96
N LEU A 271 22.70 -17.85 14.98
CA LEU A 271 22.45 -17.13 16.25
C LEU A 271 21.28 -17.74 17.04
N ALA A 272 20.24 -18.20 16.34
CA ALA A 272 19.11 -18.86 16.98
C ALA A 272 19.49 -20.19 17.66
N GLU A 273 20.51 -20.88 17.17
CA GLU A 273 21.06 -22.09 17.77
C GLU A 273 22.06 -21.81 18.90
N ALA A 274 22.82 -20.70 18.79
CA ALA A 274 23.85 -20.33 19.77
C ALA A 274 23.29 -19.60 20.99
N ILE A 275 22.16 -18.89 20.86
CA ILE A 275 21.61 -18.04 21.92
C ILE A 275 20.22 -18.52 22.33
N TYR A 276 20.14 -19.10 23.52
CA TYR A 276 18.85 -19.43 24.12
C TYR A 276 18.15 -18.17 24.65
N ILE A 277 16.89 -18.00 24.25
CA ILE A 277 16.08 -16.85 24.65
C ILE A 277 14.98 -17.35 25.60
N PRO A 278 15.10 -17.12 26.92
CA PRO A 278 14.07 -17.47 27.88
C PRO A 278 12.75 -16.78 27.57
N GLU A 279 11.62 -17.44 27.81
CA GLU A 279 10.29 -16.86 27.59
C GLU A 279 10.09 -15.58 28.40
N LEU A 280 10.57 -15.57 29.66
CA LEU A 280 10.55 -14.38 30.52
C LEU A 280 11.25 -13.17 29.87
N ALA A 281 12.34 -13.39 29.12
CA ALA A 281 13.02 -12.31 28.42
C ALA A 281 12.17 -11.72 27.29
N ARG A 282 11.40 -12.57 26.58
CA ARG A 282 10.43 -12.13 25.57
C ARG A 282 9.28 -11.36 26.21
N ASP A 283 8.72 -11.87 27.31
CA ASP A 283 7.66 -11.19 28.07
C ASP A 283 8.11 -9.82 28.57
N LEU A 284 9.30 -9.74 29.16
CA LEU A 284 9.86 -8.48 29.67
C LEU A 284 10.05 -7.45 28.56
N LEU A 285 10.56 -7.88 27.40
CA LEU A 285 10.76 -6.99 26.25
C LEU A 285 9.45 -6.36 25.79
N GLU A 286 8.41 -7.18 25.60
CA GLU A 286 7.12 -6.68 25.16
C GLU A 286 6.45 -5.81 26.25
N GLN A 287 6.60 -6.19 27.52
CA GLN A 287 6.09 -5.38 28.64
C GLN A 287 6.72 -3.99 28.67
N ILE A 288 8.02 -3.89 28.39
CA ILE A 288 8.68 -2.57 28.25
C ILE A 288 7.97 -1.74 27.18
N GLY A 289 7.63 -2.33 26.03
CA GLY A 289 6.90 -1.66 24.98
C GLY A 289 5.49 -1.23 25.40
N PHE A 290 4.77 -2.09 26.13
CA PHE A 290 3.44 -1.75 26.65
C PHE A 290 3.48 -0.62 27.69
N GLU A 291 4.42 -0.66 28.62
CA GLU A 291 4.58 0.39 29.63
C GLU A 291 5.06 1.71 29.03
N ALA A 292 5.97 1.65 28.05
CA ALA A 292 6.41 2.86 27.33
C ALA A 292 5.23 3.57 26.63
N ARG A 293 4.28 2.82 26.04
CA ARG A 293 3.08 3.39 25.40
C ARG A 293 2.11 4.05 26.38
N LYS A 294 2.13 3.64 27.65
CA LYS A 294 1.30 4.21 28.73
C LYS A 294 1.98 5.34 29.48
N SER A 295 3.28 5.49 29.31
CA SER A 295 4.10 6.43 30.07
C SER A 295 3.79 7.87 29.67
N GLU A 296 3.56 8.73 30.64
CA GLU A 296 3.43 10.18 30.48
C GLU A 296 4.73 10.88 30.05
N TYR A 297 5.86 10.21 30.24
CA TYR A 297 7.20 10.70 29.88
C TYR A 297 7.57 10.40 28.44
N VAL A 298 6.83 9.56 27.76
CA VAL A 298 7.04 9.23 26.34
C VAL A 298 6.04 10.00 25.50
N ASP A 299 6.54 10.84 24.61
CA ASP A 299 5.68 11.58 23.69
C ASP A 299 4.89 10.60 22.81
N ALA A 300 3.56 10.56 23.00
CA ALA A 300 2.66 9.75 22.21
C ALA A 300 2.82 10.01 20.69
N LYS A 301 3.22 11.23 20.30
CA LYS A 301 3.47 11.63 18.90
C LYS A 301 4.71 10.97 18.30
N SER A 302 5.73 10.70 19.14
CA SER A 302 6.92 9.93 18.72
C SER A 302 6.56 8.48 18.47
N GLY A 303 5.52 7.97 19.12
CA GLY A 303 4.92 6.66 18.99
C GLY A 303 5.89 5.53 19.34
N VAL A 304 5.63 4.81 20.42
CA VAL A 304 6.31 3.54 20.70
C VAL A 304 5.80 2.49 19.71
N SER A 305 6.36 2.54 18.50
CA SER A 305 5.89 1.70 17.40
C SER A 305 6.22 0.22 17.65
N ALA A 306 5.50 -0.70 17.01
CA ALA A 306 5.86 -2.12 17.05
C ALA A 306 7.28 -2.39 16.50
N ARG A 307 7.83 -1.48 15.67
CA ARG A 307 9.23 -1.55 15.22
C ARG A 307 10.22 -1.45 16.37
N MET A 308 9.87 -0.70 17.43
CA MET A 308 10.72 -0.60 18.63
C MET A 308 10.93 -1.98 19.27
N SER A 309 9.87 -2.76 19.51
CA SER A 309 9.99 -4.12 20.05
C SER A 309 10.85 -5.01 19.17
N ILE A 310 10.69 -4.92 17.84
CA ILE A 310 11.48 -5.70 16.87
C ILE A 310 12.96 -5.31 16.97
N THR A 311 13.28 -4.01 16.89
CA THR A 311 14.65 -3.50 16.97
C THR A 311 15.27 -3.80 18.34
N ALA A 312 14.49 -3.66 19.42
CA ALA A 312 14.92 -3.97 20.78
C ALA A 312 15.25 -5.46 20.92
N PHE A 313 14.46 -6.34 20.31
CA PHE A 313 14.72 -7.78 20.31
C PHE A 313 16.00 -8.13 19.53
N GLU A 314 16.21 -7.53 18.36
CA GLU A 314 17.44 -7.69 17.58
C GLU A 314 18.66 -7.20 18.37
N ASN A 315 18.56 -6.03 19.04
CA ASN A 315 19.64 -5.50 19.88
C ASN A 315 19.91 -6.38 21.11
N LEU A 316 18.87 -6.96 21.71
CA LEU A 316 19.03 -7.89 22.83
C LEU A 316 19.88 -9.10 22.44
N ILE A 317 19.59 -9.68 21.28
CA ILE A 317 20.32 -10.81 20.72
C ILE A 317 21.75 -10.42 20.37
N SER A 318 21.94 -9.29 19.68
CA SER A 318 23.26 -8.79 19.31
C SER A 318 24.14 -8.47 20.54
N THR A 319 23.53 -8.05 21.66
CA THR A 319 24.25 -7.84 22.92
C THR A 319 24.74 -9.16 23.51
N ALA A 320 23.89 -10.19 23.49
CA ALA A 320 24.30 -11.53 23.92
C ALA A 320 25.35 -12.14 23.00
N GLU A 321 25.25 -11.95 21.68
CA GLU A 321 26.25 -12.34 20.69
C GLU A 321 27.60 -11.67 20.98
N ARG A 322 27.59 -10.35 21.17
CA ARG A 322 28.81 -9.63 21.52
C ARG A 322 29.48 -10.18 22.78
N ARG A 323 28.69 -10.52 23.80
CA ARG A 323 29.20 -11.14 25.02
C ARG A 323 29.80 -12.51 24.74
N LEU A 324 29.12 -13.33 23.95
CA LEU A 324 29.57 -14.67 23.54
C LEU A 324 30.93 -14.58 22.81
N LEU A 325 31.09 -13.65 21.88
CA LEU A 325 32.34 -13.41 21.16
C LEU A 325 33.49 -12.96 22.10
N LEU A 326 33.19 -12.13 23.10
CA LEU A 326 34.18 -11.64 24.05
C LEU A 326 34.61 -12.71 25.04
N THR A 327 33.75 -13.65 25.40
CA THR A 327 34.05 -14.74 26.35
C THR A 327 34.62 -15.96 25.67
N GLY A 328 34.50 -16.09 24.33
CA GLY A 328 34.91 -17.28 23.58
C GLY A 328 34.01 -18.49 23.83
N GLU A 329 32.80 -18.27 24.34
CA GLU A 329 31.79 -19.32 24.50
C GLU A 329 31.15 -19.67 23.17
N GLU A 330 30.76 -20.91 22.93
CA GLU A 330 30.05 -21.32 21.72
C GLU A 330 28.53 -21.13 21.83
N LYS A 331 27.99 -21.23 23.05
CA LYS A 331 26.55 -21.06 23.33
C LYS A 331 26.34 -20.24 24.60
N THR A 332 25.24 -19.48 24.58
CA THR A 332 24.88 -18.66 25.74
C THR A 332 23.37 -18.54 25.88
N SER A 333 22.91 -17.89 26.95
CA SER A 333 21.52 -17.50 27.17
C SER A 333 21.44 -16.00 27.34
N ILE A 334 20.31 -15.40 26.99
CA ILE A 334 20.00 -14.00 27.33
C ILE A 334 20.04 -13.85 28.85
N ARG A 335 20.73 -12.80 29.31
CA ARG A 335 20.88 -12.39 30.72
C ARG A 335 20.24 -11.02 30.94
N MET A 336 19.87 -10.70 32.16
CA MET A 336 19.35 -9.38 32.51
C MET A 336 20.29 -8.23 32.11
N ALA A 337 21.60 -8.43 32.19
CA ALA A 337 22.58 -7.44 31.76
C ALA A 337 22.54 -7.13 30.26
N ASP A 338 22.07 -8.09 29.44
CA ASP A 338 21.96 -7.86 27.98
C ASP A 338 20.87 -6.84 27.64
N PHE A 339 19.88 -6.63 28.53
CA PHE A 339 18.86 -5.58 28.37
C PHE A 339 19.42 -4.16 28.37
N LEU A 340 20.63 -3.93 28.85
CA LEU A 340 21.30 -2.63 28.70
C LEU A 340 21.51 -2.26 27.24
N GLY A 341 21.69 -3.25 26.35
CA GLY A 341 21.79 -3.02 24.91
C GLY A 341 20.46 -2.64 24.23
N VAL A 342 19.34 -2.89 24.89
CA VAL A 342 18.00 -2.51 24.39
C VAL A 342 17.74 -1.01 24.46
N ILE A 343 18.43 -0.30 25.38
CA ILE A 343 18.24 1.15 25.60
C ILE A 343 18.45 1.95 24.30
N ALA A 344 19.35 1.53 23.43
CA ALA A 344 19.61 2.20 22.17
C ALA A 344 18.45 2.08 21.15
N ALA A 345 17.47 1.19 21.39
CA ALA A 345 16.31 0.96 20.52
C ALA A 345 15.04 1.65 21.04
N ILE A 346 15.06 2.13 22.28
CA ILE A 346 13.97 2.83 22.95
C ILE A 346 14.23 4.33 22.90
#